data_76606d8c2f7e9e3ce6df227cf9de6182
#
_entry.id   76606d8c2f7e9e3ce6df227cf9de6182
#
_cell.length_a   1.000
_cell.length_b   1.000
_cell.length_c   1.000
_cell.angle_alpha   90.00
_cell.angle_beta   90.00
_cell.angle_gamma   90.00
#
_symmetry.space_group_name_H-M   'P 1'
#
loop_
_entity.id
_entity.type
_entity.pdbx_description
1 polymer ?
#
loop_
_entity_poly.entity_id
_entity_poly.type
_entity_poly.pdbx_seq_one_letter_code
_entity_poly.pdbx_strand_id
1 'polypeptide(L)'
;MEKRELTKEDLDKVRDIEGFPIGTDEDIITLSDAPYYTACPNPFIKEFIEENGTPYDEETDDYHCEPFAADVSEGRNDAIYNAHAYHTKVPYKAIMRYILHYTKPGDIVFDGFCGTGMTGVAAQSCGQLSEADKLKFKSEMGNVEFGTRKAVLNDLAPIATFLTDVYNSHIDPVLFEEKLRLLVEETQKEVGWVYETEVSQDRRLLFNSKGTINYTIWSDVLVCPHCGNEIVFWDAAIEGNNGKVKDLFACSKCGALLKKTDCEKAFTPVFDQSLNQVLSMIKQVPVQINYSYGGRRYTKRPDANDFAVIDKVNSMRIPYWYPTLRMPYGKEARRNDKSGITHVYHFFTKRNLYVLSCLYDKIGNDKELKFLFTSILQRASKLFKWSKNQAGPLSGTLYISSCVYETSVFSLINNKRNIFKAWKSEDENTLINTASLTDLSNFPINSVDYIFTDPGV
;
A
#
# COMPACT_ATOMS: atom_id res chain seq x y z
N MET A 1 29.24 6.50 -6.09
CA MET A 1 29.57 5.70 -4.86
C MET A 1 29.38 4.21 -5.13
N GLU A 2 30.24 3.32 -4.58
CA GLU A 2 30.13 1.87 -4.77
C GLU A 2 29.11 1.25 -3.80
N LYS A 3 28.21 0.37 -4.30
CA LYS A 3 27.27 -0.37 -3.46
C LYS A 3 28.00 -1.28 -2.49
N ARG A 4 27.64 -1.22 -1.22
CA ARG A 4 28.13 -2.07 -0.14
C ARG A 4 27.09 -2.24 0.95
N GLU A 5 27.24 -3.22 1.80
CA GLU A 5 26.37 -3.37 2.97
C GLU A 5 26.65 -2.25 3.99
N LEU A 6 25.61 -1.77 4.64
CA LEU A 6 25.70 -0.87 5.77
C LEU A 6 26.34 -1.61 6.96
N THR A 7 27.35 -1.01 7.59
CA THR A 7 28.03 -1.62 8.73
C THR A 7 27.56 -1.00 10.06
N LYS A 8 27.91 -1.66 11.16
CA LYS A 8 27.62 -1.13 12.50
C LYS A 8 28.38 0.18 12.76
N GLU A 9 29.61 0.27 12.26
CA GLU A 9 30.43 1.49 12.36
C GLU A 9 29.78 2.67 11.60
N ASP A 10 29.06 2.39 10.51
CA ASP A 10 28.30 3.42 9.80
C ASP A 10 27.09 3.88 10.60
N LEU A 11 26.38 2.95 11.24
CA LEU A 11 25.26 3.27 12.15
C LEU A 11 25.73 4.14 13.32
N ASP A 12 26.88 3.82 13.90
CA ASP A 12 27.42 4.56 15.05
C ASP A 12 27.76 6.02 14.73
N LYS A 13 28.06 6.36 13.46
CA LYS A 13 28.28 7.74 13.01
C LYS A 13 27.03 8.61 13.04
N VAL A 14 25.85 8.01 12.91
CA VAL A 14 24.56 8.70 12.72
C VAL A 14 23.54 8.41 13.81
N ARG A 15 23.89 7.61 14.80
CA ARG A 15 22.99 7.15 15.88
C ARG A 15 22.40 8.28 16.71
N ASP A 16 23.15 9.36 16.88
CA ASP A 16 22.75 10.52 17.68
C ASP A 16 21.90 11.55 16.89
N ILE A 17 21.73 11.35 15.59
CA ILE A 17 20.91 12.24 14.75
C ILE A 17 19.43 12.01 15.10
N GLU A 18 18.68 13.11 15.26
CA GLU A 18 17.27 13.06 15.59
C GLU A 18 16.46 12.27 14.53
N GLY A 19 15.58 11.40 15.00
CA GLY A 19 14.81 10.52 14.14
C GLY A 19 15.47 9.18 13.83
N PHE A 20 16.60 8.86 14.48
CA PHE A 20 17.18 7.52 14.38
C PHE A 20 16.11 6.46 14.76
N PRO A 21 15.88 5.41 13.94
CA PRO A 21 14.75 4.49 14.09
C PRO A 21 14.87 3.63 15.35
N ILE A 22 13.71 3.25 15.89
CA ILE A 22 13.60 2.27 16.98
C ILE A 22 13.61 0.87 16.34
N GLY A 23 14.71 0.14 16.48
CA GLY A 23 14.90 -1.20 15.94
C GLY A 23 16.24 -1.78 16.36
N THR A 24 16.52 -3.02 15.96
CA THR A 24 17.85 -3.61 16.10
C THR A 24 18.77 -3.14 14.98
N ASP A 25 20.08 -3.14 15.22
CA ASP A 25 21.05 -2.81 14.17
C ASP A 25 20.90 -3.75 12.97
N GLU A 26 20.64 -5.03 13.22
CA GLU A 26 20.40 -6.06 12.20
C GLU A 26 19.18 -5.76 11.33
N ASP A 27 18.08 -5.30 11.93
CA ASP A 27 16.87 -4.94 11.18
C ASP A 27 17.11 -3.69 10.31
N ILE A 28 17.82 -2.68 10.84
CA ILE A 28 18.15 -1.45 10.12
C ILE A 28 19.07 -1.77 8.94
N ILE A 29 20.12 -2.58 9.15
CA ILE A 29 21.04 -3.03 8.10
C ILE A 29 20.29 -3.82 7.03
N THR A 30 19.44 -4.77 7.42
CA THR A 30 18.68 -5.62 6.49
C THR A 30 17.69 -4.84 5.63
N LEU A 31 17.15 -3.72 6.15
CA LEU A 31 16.24 -2.87 5.39
C LEU A 31 16.96 -1.86 4.49
N SER A 32 18.26 -1.66 4.68
CA SER A 32 19.05 -0.69 3.94
C SER A 32 19.64 -1.30 2.65
N ASP A 33 19.89 -0.45 1.64
CA ASP A 33 20.61 -0.78 0.38
C ASP A 33 21.66 0.32 0.12
N ALA A 34 22.66 0.33 1.01
CA ALA A 34 23.68 1.37 1.07
C ALA A 34 24.61 1.36 -0.16
N PRO A 35 25.12 2.53 -0.57
CA PRO A 35 25.04 3.86 0.06
C PRO A 35 23.79 4.67 -0.30
N TYR A 36 23.03 4.28 -1.31
CA TYR A 36 21.95 5.08 -1.88
C TYR A 36 20.67 5.08 -1.02
N TYR A 37 20.44 4.02 -0.27
CA TYR A 37 19.35 3.95 0.69
C TYR A 37 19.80 3.42 2.05
N THR A 38 19.43 4.14 3.11
CA THR A 38 19.53 3.65 4.48
C THR A 38 18.20 3.82 5.23
N ALA A 39 17.83 2.79 6.01
CA ALA A 39 16.64 2.81 6.88
C ALA A 39 16.88 3.62 8.19
N CYS A 40 17.94 4.41 8.26
CA CYS A 40 18.32 5.33 9.34
C CYS A 40 18.89 6.62 8.72
N PRO A 41 19.31 7.63 9.49
CA PRO A 41 20.05 8.75 8.93
C PRO A 41 21.20 8.24 8.08
N ASN A 42 21.32 8.76 6.85
CA ASN A 42 22.27 8.23 5.88
C ASN A 42 23.68 8.80 6.10
N PRO A 43 24.69 7.97 6.42
CA PRO A 43 26.06 8.44 6.68
C PRO A 43 26.81 8.88 5.42
N PHE A 44 26.25 8.66 4.21
CA PHE A 44 26.92 8.94 2.92
C PHE A 44 26.43 10.21 2.24
N ILE A 45 25.59 11.03 2.89
CA ILE A 45 25.05 12.28 2.30
C ILE A 45 26.17 13.20 1.83
N LYS A 46 27.18 13.39 2.68
CA LYS A 46 28.31 14.28 2.37
C LYS A 46 29.08 13.80 1.13
N GLU A 47 29.38 12.52 1.06
CA GLU A 47 30.09 11.92 -0.08
C GLU A 47 29.26 12.07 -1.38
N PHE A 48 27.94 11.80 -1.31
CA PHE A 48 27.05 11.96 -2.46
C PHE A 48 27.04 13.40 -3.01
N ILE A 49 26.98 14.38 -2.10
CA ILE A 49 26.97 15.79 -2.45
C ILE A 49 28.32 16.22 -3.03
N GLU A 50 29.43 15.78 -2.42
CA GLU A 50 30.79 16.08 -2.93
C GLU A 50 31.03 15.48 -4.32
N GLU A 51 30.48 14.28 -4.62
CA GLU A 51 30.61 13.65 -5.93
C GLU A 51 29.71 14.27 -7.01
N ASN A 52 28.54 14.79 -6.66
CA ASN A 52 27.50 15.18 -7.61
C ASN A 52 27.17 16.67 -7.62
N GLY A 53 27.43 17.39 -6.52
CA GLY A 53 27.07 18.80 -6.37
C GLY A 53 28.09 19.74 -6.98
N THR A 54 27.65 20.96 -7.29
CA THR A 54 28.51 22.07 -7.68
C THR A 54 28.81 22.92 -6.44
N PRO A 55 30.06 23.21 -6.13
CA PRO A 55 30.40 24.10 -5.01
C PRO A 55 29.74 25.48 -5.19
N TYR A 56 29.06 25.95 -4.14
CA TYR A 56 28.44 27.26 -4.14
C TYR A 56 29.51 28.36 -3.91
N ASP A 57 29.46 29.40 -4.73
CA ASP A 57 30.30 30.57 -4.61
C ASP A 57 29.46 31.85 -4.70
N GLU A 58 29.29 32.55 -3.56
CA GLU A 58 28.46 33.75 -3.44
C GLU A 58 28.94 34.89 -4.33
N GLU A 59 30.24 34.96 -4.66
CA GLU A 59 30.82 36.05 -5.47
C GLU A 59 30.44 35.88 -6.98
N THR A 60 30.18 34.66 -7.41
CA THR A 60 29.89 34.34 -8.80
C THR A 60 28.42 33.90 -9.04
N ASP A 61 27.63 33.81 -7.98
CA ASP A 61 26.20 33.41 -8.09
C ASP A 61 25.38 34.53 -8.73
N ASP A 62 24.94 34.30 -9.96
CA ASP A 62 24.03 35.14 -10.75
C ASP A 62 22.64 34.51 -10.95
N TYR A 63 22.30 33.49 -10.15
CA TYR A 63 21.03 32.79 -10.29
C TYR A 63 19.84 33.74 -10.12
N HIS A 64 19.03 33.84 -11.15
CA HIS A 64 17.76 34.54 -11.14
C HIS A 64 16.70 33.73 -11.88
N CYS A 65 15.55 33.48 -11.25
CA CYS A 65 14.44 32.74 -11.84
C CYS A 65 13.11 33.34 -11.40
N GLU A 66 12.21 33.55 -12.36
CA GLU A 66 10.86 34.07 -12.07
C GLU A 66 9.99 33.02 -11.36
N PRO A 67 9.07 33.44 -10.47
CA PRO A 67 8.15 32.52 -9.83
C PRO A 67 7.32 31.72 -10.82
N PHE A 68 7.15 30.41 -10.56
CA PHE A 68 6.41 29.48 -11.40
C PHE A 68 5.31 28.80 -10.60
N ALA A 69 4.13 28.66 -11.21
CA ALA A 69 3.02 27.89 -10.65
C ALA A 69 2.37 27.02 -11.74
N ALA A 70 2.10 25.77 -11.42
CA ALA A 70 1.43 24.82 -12.30
C ALA A 70 0.44 23.95 -11.57
N ASP A 71 -0.51 23.33 -12.30
CA ASP A 71 -1.45 22.37 -11.72
C ASP A 71 -0.69 21.10 -11.27
N VAL A 72 -0.87 20.73 -10.01
CA VAL A 72 -0.27 19.55 -9.39
C VAL A 72 -1.09 18.26 -9.63
N SER A 73 -2.09 18.27 -10.49
CA SER A 73 -2.91 17.09 -10.80
C SER A 73 -2.42 16.29 -11.99
N GLU A 74 -1.49 16.82 -12.80
CA GLU A 74 -0.96 16.16 -13.99
C GLU A 74 -0.26 14.83 -13.64
N GLY A 75 -0.68 13.74 -14.28
CA GLY A 75 -0.07 12.41 -14.08
C GLY A 75 -0.76 11.52 -13.05
N ARG A 76 -1.90 11.91 -12.47
CA ARG A 76 -2.66 11.06 -11.52
C ARG A 76 -3.10 9.70 -12.08
N ASN A 77 -3.19 9.57 -13.41
CA ASN A 77 -3.52 8.30 -14.08
C ASN A 77 -2.28 7.51 -14.52
N ASP A 78 -1.08 8.00 -14.21
CA ASP A 78 0.17 7.35 -14.59
C ASP A 78 0.38 6.03 -13.86
N ALA A 79 1.00 5.05 -14.54
CA ALA A 79 1.23 3.71 -13.99
C ALA A 79 2.18 3.74 -12.77
N ILE A 80 3.25 4.56 -12.84
CA ILE A 80 4.20 4.74 -11.74
C ILE A 80 3.49 5.36 -10.54
N TYR A 81 2.72 6.45 -10.75
CA TYR A 81 1.95 7.08 -9.68
C TYR A 81 0.97 6.11 -9.01
N ASN A 82 0.29 5.24 -9.77
CA ASN A 82 -0.72 4.30 -9.26
C ASN A 82 -0.15 2.96 -8.76
N ALA A 83 1.16 2.75 -8.82
CA ALA A 83 1.79 1.51 -8.41
C ALA A 83 1.55 1.21 -6.92
N HIS A 84 1.70 2.19 -6.05
CA HIS A 84 1.46 2.07 -4.62
C HIS A 84 0.61 3.24 -4.11
N ALA A 85 -0.36 2.97 -3.23
CA ALA A 85 -1.15 4.02 -2.58
C ALA A 85 -0.34 4.66 -1.43
N TYR A 86 -0.36 5.99 -1.35
CA TYR A 86 0.21 6.76 -0.24
C TYR A 86 -0.58 8.06 -0.06
N HIS A 87 -0.72 8.52 1.19
CA HIS A 87 -1.37 9.79 1.48
C HIS A 87 -0.54 10.96 0.96
N THR A 88 -1.20 12.04 0.58
CA THR A 88 -0.57 13.30 0.14
C THR A 88 0.41 13.18 -1.04
N LYS A 89 0.37 12.09 -1.78
CA LYS A 89 1.27 11.84 -2.91
C LYS A 89 1.00 12.79 -4.07
N VAL A 90 2.01 13.56 -4.47
CA VAL A 90 1.99 14.40 -5.67
C VAL A 90 2.49 13.61 -6.88
N PRO A 91 1.85 13.71 -8.07
CA PRO A 91 2.33 13.05 -9.27
C PRO A 91 3.69 13.58 -9.72
N TYR A 92 4.64 12.69 -10.03
CA TYR A 92 5.99 13.07 -10.45
C TYR A 92 6.00 13.98 -11.70
N LYS A 93 5.02 13.84 -12.62
CA LYS A 93 4.92 14.70 -13.81
C LYS A 93 4.63 16.16 -13.47
N ALA A 94 3.85 16.39 -12.41
CA ALA A 94 3.62 17.73 -11.91
C ALA A 94 4.88 18.31 -11.25
N ILE A 95 5.55 17.51 -10.41
CA ILE A 95 6.82 17.91 -9.76
C ILE A 95 7.89 18.23 -10.81
N MET A 96 7.98 17.43 -11.86
CA MET A 96 8.96 17.61 -12.94
C MET A 96 8.90 19.00 -13.59
N ARG A 97 7.72 19.63 -13.67
CA ARG A 97 7.58 21.01 -14.18
C ARG A 97 8.35 22.01 -13.32
N TYR A 98 8.24 21.88 -12.00
CA TYR A 98 8.97 22.75 -11.08
C TYR A 98 10.47 22.50 -11.16
N ILE A 99 10.91 21.25 -11.20
CA ILE A 99 12.32 20.91 -11.34
C ILE A 99 12.90 21.44 -12.65
N LEU A 100 12.22 21.26 -13.77
CA LEU A 100 12.65 21.78 -15.08
C LEU A 100 12.75 23.32 -15.11
N HIS A 101 11.87 24.01 -14.35
CA HIS A 101 11.86 25.47 -14.31
C HIS A 101 13.00 26.05 -13.48
N TYR A 102 13.29 25.46 -12.34
CA TYR A 102 14.22 26.02 -11.34
C TYR A 102 15.62 25.43 -11.39
N THR A 103 15.88 24.38 -12.15
CA THR A 103 17.14 23.65 -12.11
C THR A 103 17.73 23.37 -13.49
N LYS A 104 19.02 23.02 -13.51
CA LYS A 104 19.77 22.55 -14.68
C LYS A 104 20.08 21.06 -14.56
N PRO A 105 20.45 20.35 -15.64
CA PRO A 105 20.95 18.99 -15.58
C PRO A 105 22.12 18.85 -14.62
N GLY A 106 22.06 17.84 -13.74
CA GLY A 106 23.07 17.58 -12.72
C GLY A 106 22.81 18.23 -11.36
N ASP A 107 21.96 19.27 -11.28
CA ASP A 107 21.61 19.92 -10.02
C ASP A 107 21.04 18.93 -8.99
N ILE A 108 21.26 19.20 -7.70
CA ILE A 108 20.75 18.42 -6.58
C ILE A 108 19.42 19.00 -6.08
N VAL A 109 18.36 18.20 -6.17
CA VAL A 109 17.03 18.51 -5.62
C VAL A 109 16.89 17.87 -4.24
N PHE A 110 16.45 18.62 -3.25
CA PHE A 110 16.14 18.10 -1.92
C PHE A 110 14.64 18.05 -1.67
N ASP A 111 14.16 16.93 -1.10
CA ASP A 111 12.78 16.79 -0.60
C ASP A 111 12.81 16.26 0.82
N GLY A 112 12.43 17.11 1.77
CA GLY A 112 12.47 16.82 3.20
C GLY A 112 11.31 15.96 3.71
N PHE A 113 10.21 15.85 2.95
CA PHE A 113 9.00 15.05 3.25
C PHE A 113 8.65 14.20 2.05
N CYS A 114 9.61 13.40 1.56
CA CYS A 114 9.54 12.76 0.24
C CYS A 114 8.41 11.73 0.08
N GLY A 115 7.83 11.24 1.17
CA GLY A 115 6.76 10.25 1.14
C GLY A 115 7.13 8.99 0.36
N THR A 116 6.71 8.91 -0.89
CA THR A 116 7.06 7.80 -1.80
C THR A 116 8.17 8.17 -2.79
N GLY A 117 8.86 9.30 -2.63
CA GLY A 117 9.98 9.69 -3.46
C GLY A 117 9.63 10.11 -4.89
N MET A 118 8.42 10.64 -5.11
CA MET A 118 8.02 11.11 -6.44
C MET A 118 8.90 12.27 -6.94
N THR A 119 9.51 13.03 -6.04
CA THR A 119 10.48 14.07 -6.37
C THR A 119 11.74 13.49 -7.03
N GLY A 120 12.26 12.36 -6.53
CA GLY A 120 13.39 11.66 -7.15
C GLY A 120 13.02 11.09 -8.52
N VAL A 121 11.84 10.46 -8.64
CA VAL A 121 11.32 10.00 -9.95
C VAL A 121 11.21 11.16 -10.93
N ALA A 122 10.74 12.33 -10.48
CA ALA A 122 10.64 13.53 -11.31
C ALA A 122 12.01 14.05 -11.76
N ALA A 123 12.98 14.12 -10.82
CA ALA A 123 14.35 14.57 -11.09
C ALA A 123 15.02 13.70 -12.17
N GLN A 124 14.90 12.39 -12.07
CA GLN A 124 15.42 11.46 -13.08
C GLN A 124 14.67 11.56 -14.40
N SER A 125 13.34 11.69 -14.36
CA SER A 125 12.49 11.76 -15.55
C SER A 125 12.75 12.98 -16.41
N CYS A 126 13.32 14.06 -15.89
CA CYS A 126 13.76 15.22 -16.66
C CYS A 126 14.76 14.87 -17.78
N GLY A 127 15.53 13.79 -17.61
CA GLY A 127 16.47 13.28 -18.63
C GLY A 127 15.89 12.21 -19.55
N GLN A 128 14.68 11.70 -19.29
CA GLN A 128 14.11 10.53 -19.95
C GLN A 128 12.86 10.86 -20.80
N LEU A 129 12.68 12.13 -21.13
CA LEU A 129 11.53 12.62 -21.89
C LEU A 129 11.59 12.21 -23.37
N SER A 130 10.43 11.88 -23.95
CA SER A 130 10.31 11.74 -25.40
C SER A 130 10.50 13.08 -26.10
N GLU A 131 10.87 13.05 -27.39
CA GLU A 131 11.00 14.29 -28.19
C GLU A 131 9.69 15.07 -28.25
N ALA A 132 8.56 14.39 -28.29
CA ALA A 132 7.23 15.03 -28.22
C ALA A 132 6.99 15.77 -26.90
N ASP A 133 7.36 15.16 -25.77
CA ASP A 133 7.25 15.79 -24.46
C ASP A 133 8.20 16.98 -24.32
N LYS A 134 9.45 16.87 -24.81
CA LYS A 134 10.40 17.98 -24.83
C LYS A 134 9.87 19.18 -25.62
N LEU A 135 9.28 18.94 -26.81
CA LEU A 135 8.66 20.00 -27.61
C LEU A 135 7.48 20.65 -26.86
N LYS A 136 6.64 19.84 -26.19
CA LYS A 136 5.53 20.33 -25.37
C LYS A 136 6.06 21.24 -24.25
N PHE A 137 7.03 20.77 -23.44
CA PHE A 137 7.59 21.55 -22.35
C PHE A 137 8.25 22.85 -22.84
N LYS A 138 9.01 22.82 -23.94
CA LYS A 138 9.57 24.06 -24.54
C LYS A 138 8.49 25.05 -24.97
N SER A 139 7.37 24.56 -25.51
CA SER A 139 6.25 25.41 -25.93
C SER A 139 5.52 26.04 -24.71
N GLU A 140 5.42 25.33 -23.59
CA GLU A 140 4.67 25.76 -22.42
C GLU A 140 5.51 26.59 -21.44
N MET A 141 6.80 26.29 -21.31
CA MET A 141 7.68 26.82 -20.28
C MET A 141 8.86 27.66 -20.82
N GLY A 142 9.04 27.71 -22.16
CA GLY A 142 10.14 28.47 -22.78
C GLY A 142 11.47 27.71 -22.73
N ASN A 143 12.50 28.41 -22.27
CA ASN A 143 13.87 27.89 -22.31
C ASN A 143 14.15 27.00 -21.08
N VAL A 144 13.92 25.70 -21.22
CA VAL A 144 14.20 24.68 -20.18
C VAL A 144 15.27 23.72 -20.68
N GLU A 145 16.16 23.30 -19.77
CA GLU A 145 17.21 22.34 -20.07
C GLU A 145 16.80 20.94 -19.64
N PHE A 146 16.83 19.98 -20.57
CA PHE A 146 16.52 18.59 -20.29
C PHE A 146 17.75 17.79 -19.93
N GLY A 147 17.65 16.96 -18.95
CA GLY A 147 18.70 16.09 -18.43
C GLY A 147 18.33 15.60 -17.05
N THR A 148 18.96 14.55 -16.58
CA THR A 148 18.74 13.99 -15.26
C THR A 148 19.25 14.97 -14.20
N ARG A 149 18.46 15.17 -13.13
CA ARG A 149 18.88 15.82 -11.88
C ARG A 149 19.13 14.74 -10.85
N LYS A 150 19.97 15.06 -9.87
CA LYS A 150 20.18 14.26 -8.69
C LYS A 150 19.15 14.63 -7.62
N ALA A 151 18.88 13.71 -6.68
CA ALA A 151 17.96 14.02 -5.58
C ALA A 151 18.46 13.45 -4.24
N VAL A 152 18.29 14.24 -3.19
CA VAL A 152 18.40 13.77 -1.80
C VAL A 152 16.99 13.77 -1.21
N LEU A 153 16.52 12.60 -0.81
CA LEU A 153 15.13 12.36 -0.40
C LEU A 153 15.10 11.95 1.06
N ASN A 154 14.38 12.71 1.87
CA ASN A 154 14.27 12.47 3.31
C ASN A 154 12.82 12.24 3.73
N ASP A 155 12.60 11.32 4.66
CA ASP A 155 11.34 11.18 5.38
C ASP A 155 11.63 10.60 6.78
N LEU A 156 10.78 10.91 7.74
CA LEU A 156 10.87 10.34 9.09
C LEU A 156 10.37 8.88 9.15
N ALA A 157 9.44 8.51 8.29
CA ALA A 157 8.78 7.21 8.32
C ALA A 157 9.57 6.16 7.53
N PRO A 158 10.07 5.06 8.15
CA PRO A 158 10.81 4.01 7.45
C PRO A 158 10.03 3.37 6.29
N ILE A 159 8.69 3.30 6.37
CA ILE A 159 7.88 2.81 5.24
C ILE A 159 7.90 3.78 4.06
N ALA A 160 7.95 5.08 4.30
CA ALA A 160 8.04 6.08 3.25
C ALA A 160 9.37 5.95 2.50
N THR A 161 10.48 5.93 3.22
CA THR A 161 11.83 5.81 2.63
C THR A 161 12.06 4.45 1.96
N PHE A 162 11.50 3.36 2.49
CA PHE A 162 11.48 2.07 1.80
C PHE A 162 10.74 2.14 0.44
N LEU A 163 9.56 2.77 0.40
CA LEU A 163 8.85 2.96 -0.87
C LEU A 163 9.62 3.88 -1.82
N THR A 164 10.24 4.92 -1.27
CA THR A 164 11.10 5.85 -2.01
C THR A 164 12.28 5.13 -2.66
N ASP A 165 12.93 4.21 -1.95
CA ASP A 165 14.01 3.39 -2.50
C ASP A 165 13.53 2.60 -3.72
N VAL A 166 12.46 1.83 -3.59
CA VAL A 166 11.94 1.03 -4.70
C VAL A 166 11.52 1.90 -5.89
N TYR A 167 10.90 3.06 -5.65
CA TYR A 167 10.52 3.97 -6.74
C TYR A 167 11.71 4.57 -7.49
N ASN A 168 12.85 4.71 -6.84
CA ASN A 168 14.03 5.37 -7.37
C ASN A 168 15.19 4.42 -7.73
N SER A 169 15.00 3.10 -7.54
CA SER A 169 15.98 2.07 -7.90
C SER A 169 15.77 1.54 -9.32
N HIS A 170 16.85 0.98 -9.88
CA HIS A 170 16.76 0.17 -11.09
C HIS A 170 16.06 -1.16 -10.81
N ILE A 171 15.06 -1.49 -11.60
CA ILE A 171 14.30 -2.75 -11.49
C ILE A 171 14.18 -3.41 -12.87
N ASP A 172 14.63 -4.67 -12.96
CA ASP A 172 14.38 -5.51 -14.14
C ASP A 172 12.97 -6.12 -14.07
N PRO A 173 12.02 -5.68 -14.91
CA PRO A 173 10.65 -6.17 -14.87
C PRO A 173 10.50 -7.63 -15.29
N VAL A 174 11.45 -8.19 -16.04
CA VAL A 174 11.43 -9.60 -16.47
C VAL A 174 11.83 -10.50 -15.31
N LEU A 175 12.93 -10.16 -14.64
CA LEU A 175 13.39 -10.87 -13.44
C LEU A 175 12.34 -10.79 -12.32
N PHE A 176 11.74 -9.64 -12.10
CA PHE A 176 10.65 -9.47 -11.14
C PHE A 176 9.46 -10.39 -11.45
N GLU A 177 9.04 -10.46 -12.72
CA GLU A 177 7.91 -11.31 -13.14
C GLU A 177 8.21 -12.80 -12.88
N GLU A 178 9.44 -13.24 -13.10
CA GLU A 178 9.87 -14.62 -12.81
C GLU A 178 9.83 -14.93 -11.32
N LYS A 179 10.43 -14.08 -10.49
CA LYS A 179 10.39 -14.18 -9.01
C LYS A 179 8.94 -14.24 -8.51
N LEU A 180 8.09 -13.34 -9.01
CA LEU A 180 6.68 -13.28 -8.63
C LEU A 180 5.91 -14.53 -9.02
N ARG A 181 6.16 -15.09 -10.21
CA ARG A 181 5.52 -16.33 -10.67
C ARG A 181 5.87 -17.50 -9.75
N LEU A 182 7.15 -17.67 -9.42
CA LEU A 182 7.60 -18.72 -8.51
C LEU A 182 6.98 -18.58 -7.13
N LEU A 183 7.01 -17.37 -6.55
CA LEU A 183 6.42 -17.07 -5.26
C LEU A 183 4.91 -17.41 -5.22
N VAL A 184 4.16 -17.02 -6.26
CA VAL A 184 2.72 -17.30 -6.36
C VAL A 184 2.46 -18.81 -6.48
N GLU A 185 3.22 -19.52 -7.32
CA GLU A 185 3.07 -20.97 -7.51
C GLU A 185 3.33 -21.75 -6.21
N GLU A 186 4.38 -21.41 -5.47
CA GLU A 186 4.71 -22.04 -4.19
C GLU A 186 3.64 -21.74 -3.12
N THR A 187 3.22 -20.48 -3.02
CA THR A 187 2.18 -20.07 -2.08
C THR A 187 0.84 -20.74 -2.40
N GLN A 188 0.47 -20.85 -3.69
CA GLN A 188 -0.76 -21.52 -4.11
C GLN A 188 -0.77 -23.01 -3.80
N LYS A 189 0.38 -23.71 -3.95
CA LYS A 189 0.49 -25.14 -3.59
C LYS A 189 0.20 -25.36 -2.10
N GLU A 190 0.61 -24.44 -1.24
CA GLU A 190 0.51 -24.59 0.21
C GLU A 190 -0.85 -24.12 0.76
N VAL A 191 -1.28 -22.93 0.37
CA VAL A 191 -2.46 -22.27 0.97
C VAL A 191 -3.57 -21.96 -0.03
N GLY A 192 -3.44 -22.30 -1.31
CA GLY A 192 -4.43 -21.98 -2.35
C GLY A 192 -5.82 -22.59 -2.11
N TRP A 193 -5.87 -23.71 -1.41
CA TRP A 193 -7.13 -24.41 -1.06
C TRP A 193 -8.14 -23.53 -0.30
N VAL A 194 -7.69 -22.51 0.40
CA VAL A 194 -8.59 -21.59 1.15
C VAL A 194 -9.47 -20.74 0.23
N TYR A 195 -9.13 -20.63 -1.05
CA TYR A 195 -9.93 -19.95 -2.08
C TYR A 195 -10.57 -20.90 -3.07
N GLU A 196 -10.65 -22.19 -2.75
CA GLU A 196 -11.44 -23.13 -3.55
C GLU A 196 -12.93 -23.07 -3.16
N THR A 197 -13.80 -23.26 -4.15
CA THR A 197 -15.23 -23.36 -3.95
C THR A 197 -15.82 -24.38 -4.94
N GLU A 198 -16.89 -25.07 -4.56
CA GLU A 198 -17.59 -25.94 -5.50
C GLU A 198 -18.35 -25.13 -6.55
N VAL A 199 -18.25 -25.58 -7.79
CA VAL A 199 -19.00 -24.96 -8.90
C VAL A 199 -20.49 -25.28 -8.69
N SER A 200 -21.32 -24.23 -8.64
CA SER A 200 -22.76 -24.41 -8.48
C SER A 200 -23.34 -25.22 -9.65
N GLN A 201 -24.22 -26.17 -9.34
CA GLN A 201 -24.75 -27.20 -10.24
C GLN A 201 -25.41 -26.62 -11.49
N ASP A 202 -24.65 -26.39 -12.53
CA ASP A 202 -25.17 -26.54 -13.88
C ASP A 202 -25.12 -28.06 -14.19
N ARG A 203 -26.28 -28.68 -14.50
CA ARG A 203 -26.41 -30.13 -14.74
C ARG A 203 -25.51 -30.75 -15.82
N ARG A 204 -24.67 -29.90 -16.45
CA ARG A 204 -23.68 -30.24 -17.49
C ARG A 204 -22.22 -30.34 -16.98
N LEU A 205 -21.97 -29.98 -15.72
CA LEU A 205 -20.62 -30.00 -15.16
C LEU A 205 -20.40 -31.28 -14.35
N LEU A 206 -19.19 -31.85 -14.46
CA LEU A 206 -18.81 -33.04 -13.71
C LEU A 206 -18.94 -32.79 -12.19
N PHE A 207 -19.47 -33.75 -11.47
CA PHE A 207 -19.54 -33.75 -10.01
C PHE A 207 -18.19 -33.44 -9.42
N ASN A 208 -18.10 -32.54 -8.44
CA ASN A 208 -16.90 -32.10 -7.71
C ASN A 208 -15.94 -31.16 -8.47
N SER A 209 -16.40 -30.42 -9.46
CA SER A 209 -15.56 -29.38 -10.08
C SER A 209 -15.34 -28.22 -9.12
N LYS A 210 -14.07 -27.83 -8.94
CA LYS A 210 -13.67 -26.71 -8.08
C LYS A 210 -13.40 -25.46 -8.91
N GLY A 211 -13.93 -24.33 -8.46
CA GLY A 211 -13.61 -22.99 -8.95
C GLY A 211 -12.70 -22.25 -7.97
N THR A 212 -12.05 -21.20 -8.44
CA THR A 212 -11.20 -20.34 -7.63
C THR A 212 -11.94 -19.06 -7.25
N ILE A 213 -12.05 -18.78 -5.96
CA ILE A 213 -12.70 -17.57 -5.43
C ILE A 213 -11.90 -16.34 -5.82
N ASN A 214 -12.55 -15.38 -6.48
CA ASN A 214 -12.01 -14.07 -6.78
C ASN A 214 -12.22 -13.11 -5.59
N TYR A 215 -13.43 -13.16 -5.02
CA TYR A 215 -13.78 -12.39 -3.82
C TYR A 215 -15.00 -12.99 -3.11
N THR A 216 -15.13 -12.65 -1.82
CA THR A 216 -16.31 -12.92 -0.99
C THR A 216 -16.83 -11.61 -0.42
N ILE A 217 -18.16 -11.41 -0.46
CA ILE A 217 -18.81 -10.30 0.23
C ILE A 217 -19.25 -10.79 1.61
N TRP A 218 -18.86 -10.07 2.64
CA TRP A 218 -19.26 -10.27 4.02
C TRP A 218 -20.24 -9.20 4.44
N SER A 219 -21.26 -9.56 5.19
CA SER A 219 -22.29 -8.66 5.71
C SER A 219 -22.26 -8.64 7.23
N ASP A 220 -22.40 -7.45 7.82
CA ASP A 220 -22.73 -7.33 9.24
C ASP A 220 -24.08 -8.01 9.52
N VAL A 221 -24.20 -8.60 10.72
CA VAL A 221 -25.45 -9.04 11.31
C VAL A 221 -25.92 -7.99 12.31
N LEU A 222 -27.16 -7.55 12.16
CA LEU A 222 -27.79 -6.55 13.02
C LEU A 222 -28.78 -7.21 13.97
N VAL A 223 -29.09 -6.58 15.09
CA VAL A 223 -30.08 -7.03 16.06
C VAL A 223 -31.33 -6.12 15.96
N CYS A 224 -32.49 -6.72 15.77
CA CYS A 224 -33.75 -5.99 15.76
C CYS A 224 -34.05 -5.44 17.17
N PRO A 225 -34.25 -4.11 17.34
CA PRO A 225 -34.52 -3.53 18.65
C PRO A 225 -35.89 -3.95 19.25
N HIS A 226 -36.83 -4.42 18.41
CA HIS A 226 -38.16 -4.81 18.85
C HIS A 226 -38.31 -6.27 19.31
N CYS A 227 -37.56 -7.19 18.67
CA CYS A 227 -37.76 -8.62 18.94
C CYS A 227 -36.45 -9.40 19.17
N GLY A 228 -35.28 -8.74 19.14
CA GLY A 228 -33.96 -9.37 19.35
C GLY A 228 -33.51 -10.29 18.20
N ASN A 229 -34.28 -10.36 17.09
CA ASN A 229 -33.89 -11.23 15.97
C ASN A 229 -32.65 -10.72 15.25
N GLU A 230 -31.75 -11.62 14.89
CA GLU A 230 -30.60 -11.31 14.04
C GLU A 230 -31.04 -11.09 12.59
N ILE A 231 -30.56 -10.03 11.98
CA ILE A 231 -30.87 -9.60 10.62
C ILE A 231 -29.55 -9.50 9.84
N VAL A 232 -29.38 -10.29 8.81
CA VAL A 232 -28.27 -10.14 7.86
C VAL A 232 -28.51 -8.87 7.04
N PHE A 233 -27.66 -7.85 7.20
CA PHE A 233 -27.85 -6.53 6.59
C PHE A 233 -27.96 -6.63 5.05
N TRP A 234 -27.17 -7.48 4.42
CA TRP A 234 -27.21 -7.72 2.98
C TRP A 234 -28.61 -8.17 2.52
N ASP A 235 -29.18 -9.16 3.19
CA ASP A 235 -30.46 -9.74 2.79
C ASP A 235 -31.64 -8.80 3.02
N ALA A 236 -31.57 -7.98 4.06
CA ALA A 236 -32.64 -7.05 4.42
C ALA A 236 -32.59 -5.73 3.63
N ALA A 237 -31.39 -5.18 3.44
CA ALA A 237 -31.20 -3.81 2.98
C ALA A 237 -30.63 -3.66 1.57
N ILE A 238 -30.08 -4.72 0.95
CA ILE A 238 -29.54 -4.63 -0.42
C ILE A 238 -30.58 -5.12 -1.43
N GLU A 239 -30.93 -4.26 -2.37
CA GLU A 239 -31.99 -4.53 -3.34
C GLU A 239 -31.46 -5.16 -4.64
N GLY A 240 -31.85 -6.41 -4.90
CA GLY A 240 -31.64 -7.13 -6.16
C GLY A 240 -30.23 -7.09 -6.73
N ASN A 241 -30.08 -7.41 -8.01
CA ASN A 241 -28.79 -7.32 -8.72
C ASN A 241 -28.25 -5.87 -8.84
N ASN A 242 -29.08 -4.88 -8.54
CA ASN A 242 -28.73 -3.47 -8.64
C ASN A 242 -27.97 -2.92 -7.43
N GLY A 243 -27.91 -3.64 -6.31
CA GLY A 243 -27.10 -3.28 -5.15
C GLY A 243 -27.43 -1.92 -4.51
N LYS A 244 -28.67 -1.41 -4.69
CA LYS A 244 -29.12 -0.20 -4.01
C LYS A 244 -29.36 -0.52 -2.54
N VAL A 245 -28.82 0.29 -1.66
CA VAL A 245 -29.07 0.19 -0.21
C VAL A 245 -30.39 0.86 0.09
N LYS A 246 -31.33 0.12 0.74
CA LYS A 246 -32.60 0.67 1.22
C LYS A 246 -32.35 1.48 2.47
N ASP A 247 -33.00 2.63 2.56
CA ASP A 247 -32.99 3.44 3.79
C ASP A 247 -33.80 2.79 4.91
N LEU A 248 -34.86 2.05 4.53
CA LEU A 248 -35.74 1.30 5.42
C LEU A 248 -35.82 -0.16 4.96
N PHE A 249 -35.73 -1.09 5.90
CA PHE A 249 -35.91 -2.53 5.68
C PHE A 249 -36.76 -3.16 6.79
N ALA A 250 -37.46 -4.25 6.46
CA ALA A 250 -38.31 -4.94 7.41
C ALA A 250 -37.52 -6.02 8.19
N CYS A 251 -37.79 -6.16 9.47
CA CYS A 251 -37.36 -7.32 10.24
C CYS A 251 -38.10 -8.57 9.75
N SER A 252 -37.35 -9.62 9.39
CA SER A 252 -37.95 -10.88 8.86
C SER A 252 -38.81 -11.61 9.88
N LYS A 253 -38.69 -11.35 11.19
CA LYS A 253 -39.45 -12.02 12.26
C LYS A 253 -40.65 -11.24 12.71
N CYS A 254 -40.53 -9.94 13.00
CA CYS A 254 -41.63 -9.13 13.57
C CYS A 254 -42.23 -8.11 12.58
N GLY A 255 -41.70 -7.99 11.37
CA GLY A 255 -42.19 -7.05 10.35
C GLY A 255 -41.87 -5.57 10.61
N ALA A 256 -41.26 -5.22 11.73
CA ALA A 256 -40.94 -3.81 12.05
C ALA A 256 -40.06 -3.19 10.96
N LEU A 257 -40.43 -1.98 10.51
CA LEU A 257 -39.63 -1.20 9.58
C LEU A 257 -38.50 -0.49 10.36
N LEU A 258 -37.26 -0.68 9.94
CA LEU A 258 -36.04 -0.29 10.64
C LEU A 258 -35.14 0.52 9.71
N LYS A 259 -34.45 1.52 10.25
CA LYS A 259 -33.24 2.07 9.68
C LYS A 259 -32.04 1.31 10.22
N LYS A 260 -30.95 1.31 9.50
CA LYS A 260 -29.68 0.73 9.97
C LYS A 260 -29.23 1.34 11.30
N THR A 261 -29.47 2.64 11.49
CA THR A 261 -29.11 3.39 12.72
C THR A 261 -29.92 2.98 13.93
N ASP A 262 -31.08 2.35 13.75
CA ASP A 262 -31.95 1.92 14.83
C ASP A 262 -31.53 0.56 15.41
N CYS A 263 -30.66 -0.14 14.68
CA CYS A 263 -30.20 -1.50 15.03
C CYS A 263 -28.82 -1.47 15.65
N GLU A 264 -28.62 -2.28 16.67
CA GLU A 264 -27.31 -2.62 17.17
C GLU A 264 -26.68 -3.71 16.27
N LYS A 265 -25.34 -3.77 16.28
CA LYS A 265 -24.63 -4.86 15.60
C LYS A 265 -24.62 -6.10 16.51
N ALA A 266 -24.78 -7.27 15.91
CA ALA A 266 -24.61 -8.53 16.62
C ALA A 266 -23.12 -8.79 16.88
N PHE A 267 -22.83 -9.43 18.02
CA PHE A 267 -21.48 -9.82 18.39
C PHE A 267 -21.37 -11.34 18.55
N THR A 268 -20.19 -11.87 18.34
CA THR A 268 -19.86 -13.26 18.54
C THR A 268 -18.57 -13.39 19.35
N PRO A 269 -18.49 -14.31 20.34
CA PRO A 269 -17.24 -14.61 21.01
C PRO A 269 -16.29 -15.34 20.04
N VAL A 270 -15.07 -14.85 19.95
CA VAL A 270 -14.01 -15.44 19.13
C VAL A 270 -12.79 -15.65 20.01
N PHE A 271 -12.28 -16.89 20.06
CA PHE A 271 -11.01 -17.15 20.75
C PHE A 271 -9.85 -16.67 19.89
N ASP A 272 -9.15 -15.67 20.37
CA ASP A 272 -7.97 -15.12 19.73
C ASP A 272 -6.72 -15.87 20.22
N GLN A 273 -6.12 -16.65 19.32
CA GLN A 273 -4.97 -17.50 19.61
C GLN A 273 -3.70 -16.69 19.90
N SER A 274 -3.54 -15.50 19.30
CA SER A 274 -2.36 -14.65 19.50
C SER A 274 -2.38 -13.94 20.85
N LEU A 275 -3.57 -13.56 21.29
CA LEU A 275 -3.77 -12.89 22.58
C LEU A 275 -4.11 -13.86 23.71
N ASN A 276 -4.38 -15.13 23.37
CA ASN A 276 -4.83 -16.20 24.29
C ASN A 276 -6.04 -15.77 25.12
N GLN A 277 -7.03 -15.14 24.50
CA GLN A 277 -8.24 -14.64 25.15
C GLN A 277 -9.46 -14.71 24.24
N VAL A 278 -10.65 -14.71 24.83
CA VAL A 278 -11.91 -14.58 24.10
C VAL A 278 -12.24 -13.11 23.90
N LEU A 279 -12.42 -12.72 22.64
CA LEU A 279 -12.83 -11.37 22.24
C LEU A 279 -14.30 -11.38 21.82
N SER A 280 -15.00 -10.30 22.13
CA SER A 280 -16.32 -10.01 21.56
C SER A 280 -16.13 -9.25 20.26
N MET A 281 -16.36 -9.90 19.11
CA MET A 281 -16.17 -9.30 17.79
C MET A 281 -17.52 -9.13 17.08
N ILE A 282 -17.63 -8.11 16.24
CA ILE A 282 -18.80 -7.94 15.35
C ILE A 282 -19.00 -9.22 14.54
N LYS A 283 -20.23 -9.71 14.57
CA LYS A 283 -20.67 -10.86 13.78
C LYS A 283 -20.81 -10.46 12.31
N GLN A 284 -20.02 -11.10 11.45
CA GLN A 284 -20.12 -10.96 9.99
C GLN A 284 -20.32 -12.34 9.38
N VAL A 285 -21.13 -12.41 8.32
CA VAL A 285 -21.40 -13.65 7.58
C VAL A 285 -21.11 -13.46 6.09
N PRO A 286 -20.59 -14.47 5.39
CA PRO A 286 -20.41 -14.41 3.94
C PRO A 286 -21.78 -14.51 3.26
N VAL A 287 -22.04 -13.65 2.27
CA VAL A 287 -23.34 -13.54 1.61
C VAL A 287 -23.28 -13.78 0.11
N GLN A 288 -22.11 -13.56 -0.49
CA GLN A 288 -21.88 -13.77 -1.91
C GLN A 288 -20.43 -14.17 -2.17
N ILE A 289 -20.25 -15.16 -3.05
CA ILE A 289 -18.94 -15.57 -3.57
C ILE A 289 -18.94 -15.35 -5.08
N ASN A 290 -17.90 -14.65 -5.57
CA ASN A 290 -17.57 -14.62 -6.99
C ASN A 290 -16.36 -15.51 -7.24
N TYR A 291 -16.45 -16.40 -8.22
CA TYR A 291 -15.39 -17.36 -8.52
C TYR A 291 -15.20 -17.54 -10.02
N SER A 292 -14.03 -18.03 -10.40
CA SER A 292 -13.67 -18.36 -11.77
C SER A 292 -13.62 -19.87 -11.97
N TYR A 293 -14.19 -20.35 -13.08
CA TYR A 293 -14.11 -21.73 -13.53
C TYR A 293 -14.15 -21.79 -15.05
N GLY A 294 -13.27 -22.58 -15.69
CA GLY A 294 -13.24 -22.72 -17.15
C GLY A 294 -13.09 -21.39 -17.90
N GLY A 295 -12.33 -20.44 -17.37
CA GLY A 295 -12.12 -19.11 -17.97
C GLY A 295 -13.30 -18.13 -17.83
N ARG A 296 -14.36 -18.51 -17.12
CA ARG A 296 -15.57 -17.69 -16.89
C ARG A 296 -15.73 -17.35 -15.42
N ARG A 297 -16.40 -16.22 -15.13
CA ARG A 297 -16.75 -15.79 -13.78
C ARG A 297 -18.20 -16.12 -13.46
N TYR A 298 -18.41 -16.59 -12.25
CA TYR A 298 -19.71 -16.96 -11.71
C TYR A 298 -19.91 -16.33 -10.33
N THR A 299 -21.17 -16.25 -9.91
CA THR A 299 -21.54 -15.74 -8.60
C THR A 299 -22.53 -16.70 -7.96
N LYS A 300 -22.32 -17.03 -6.69
CA LYS A 300 -23.22 -17.87 -5.90
C LYS A 300 -23.39 -17.34 -4.48
N ARG A 301 -24.42 -17.81 -3.78
CA ARG A 301 -24.45 -17.76 -2.31
C ARG A 301 -23.48 -18.81 -1.75
N PRO A 302 -22.83 -18.53 -0.59
CA PRO A 302 -22.05 -19.54 0.12
C PRO A 302 -22.92 -20.76 0.45
N ASP A 303 -22.37 -21.95 0.24
CA ASP A 303 -22.99 -23.23 0.60
C ASP A 303 -22.29 -23.89 1.81
N ALA A 304 -22.72 -25.09 2.20
CA ALA A 304 -22.19 -25.80 3.36
C ALA A 304 -20.67 -26.07 3.24
N ASN A 305 -20.16 -26.33 2.03
CA ASN A 305 -18.74 -26.59 1.82
C ASN A 305 -17.91 -25.30 1.96
N ASP A 306 -18.44 -24.16 1.49
CA ASP A 306 -17.79 -22.86 1.69
C ASP A 306 -17.70 -22.51 3.19
N PHE A 307 -18.76 -22.74 3.95
CA PHE A 307 -18.76 -22.56 5.41
C PHE A 307 -17.76 -23.50 6.08
N ALA A 308 -17.68 -24.77 5.67
CA ALA A 308 -16.72 -25.72 6.23
C ALA A 308 -15.26 -25.29 6.01
N VAL A 309 -14.94 -24.71 4.83
CA VAL A 309 -13.61 -24.14 4.56
C VAL A 309 -13.35 -22.94 5.47
N ILE A 310 -14.31 -22.04 5.62
CA ILE A 310 -14.19 -20.86 6.50
C ILE A 310 -13.97 -21.29 7.96
N ASP A 311 -14.76 -22.24 8.47
CA ASP A 311 -14.65 -22.73 9.85
C ASP A 311 -13.33 -23.44 10.09
N LYS A 312 -12.85 -24.23 9.12
CA LYS A 312 -11.53 -24.85 9.15
C LYS A 312 -10.43 -23.77 9.29
N VAL A 313 -10.45 -22.75 8.44
CA VAL A 313 -9.47 -21.65 8.50
C VAL A 313 -9.57 -20.89 9.83
N ASN A 314 -10.79 -20.63 10.32
CA ASN A 314 -11.01 -19.94 11.59
C ASN A 314 -10.49 -20.72 12.80
N SER A 315 -10.51 -22.05 12.77
CA SER A 315 -10.00 -22.90 13.84
C SER A 315 -8.49 -23.14 13.80
N MET A 316 -7.84 -22.96 12.64
CA MET A 316 -6.41 -23.22 12.47
C MET A 316 -5.55 -22.18 13.21
N ARG A 317 -4.38 -22.63 13.67
CA ARG A 317 -3.27 -21.74 14.01
C ARG A 317 -2.51 -21.39 12.74
N ILE A 318 -2.24 -20.09 12.53
CA ILE A 318 -1.36 -19.62 11.43
C ILE A 318 0.09 -19.92 11.84
N PRO A 319 0.85 -20.70 11.06
CA PRO A 319 2.22 -21.10 11.43
C PRO A 319 3.27 -20.03 11.10
N TYR A 320 2.88 -18.97 10.37
CA TYR A 320 3.75 -17.89 9.93
C TYR A 320 3.63 -16.68 10.83
N TRP A 321 4.63 -15.80 10.77
CA TRP A 321 4.60 -14.51 11.45
C TRP A 321 3.56 -13.58 10.82
N TYR A 322 2.90 -12.79 11.67
CA TYR A 322 2.08 -11.63 11.32
C TYR A 322 2.08 -10.61 12.45
N PRO A 323 1.82 -9.30 12.16
CA PRO A 323 1.90 -8.25 13.18
C PRO A 323 0.76 -8.38 14.19
N THR A 324 1.09 -8.59 15.46
CA THR A 324 0.14 -8.70 16.57
C THR A 324 0.03 -7.41 17.41
N LEU A 325 0.54 -6.30 16.86
CA LEU A 325 0.54 -5.01 17.56
C LEU A 325 -0.88 -4.49 17.77
N ARG A 326 -1.13 -3.96 18.97
CA ARG A 326 -2.34 -3.19 19.26
C ARG A 326 -2.30 -1.87 18.49
N MET A 327 -3.46 -1.45 17.97
CA MET A 327 -3.58 -0.14 17.34
C MET A 327 -3.19 0.97 18.34
N PRO A 328 -2.38 1.96 17.91
CA PRO A 328 -1.91 3.04 18.78
C PRO A 328 -3.06 3.89 19.32
N TYR A 329 -2.74 4.79 20.24
CA TYR A 329 -3.71 5.78 20.71
C TYR A 329 -4.05 6.76 19.58
N GLY A 330 -5.31 7.14 19.50
CA GLY A 330 -5.81 8.07 18.51
C GLY A 330 -7.26 7.79 18.14
N LYS A 331 -8.02 8.83 17.85
CA LYS A 331 -9.46 8.73 17.53
C LYS A 331 -9.72 7.80 16.34
N GLU A 332 -8.94 7.95 15.28
CA GLU A 332 -9.10 7.14 14.07
C GLU A 332 -8.48 5.74 14.24
N ALA A 333 -7.31 5.64 14.85
CA ALA A 333 -6.63 4.35 15.09
C ALA A 333 -7.48 3.40 15.94
N ARG A 334 -8.24 3.93 16.92
CA ARG A 334 -9.12 3.16 17.81
C ARG A 334 -10.59 3.21 17.45
N ARG A 335 -10.92 3.70 16.27
CA ARG A 335 -12.29 3.81 15.77
C ARG A 335 -13.08 2.49 15.87
N ASN A 336 -12.40 1.36 15.63
CA ASN A 336 -13.00 0.04 15.56
C ASN A 336 -12.92 -0.77 16.87
N ASP A 337 -12.42 -0.20 17.96
CA ASP A 337 -12.31 -0.87 19.27
C ASP A 337 -13.67 -1.43 19.74
N LYS A 338 -14.74 -0.63 19.57
CA LYS A 338 -16.12 -1.05 19.91
C LYS A 338 -16.62 -2.22 19.07
N SER A 339 -15.95 -2.55 17.99
CA SER A 339 -16.25 -3.66 17.09
C SER A 339 -15.39 -4.88 17.36
N GLY A 340 -14.54 -4.86 18.38
CA GLY A 340 -13.58 -5.91 18.71
C GLY A 340 -12.31 -5.89 17.83
N ILE A 341 -12.18 -4.92 16.92
CA ILE A 341 -11.02 -4.80 16.02
C ILE A 341 -10.01 -3.85 16.66
N THR A 342 -9.08 -4.42 17.39
CA THR A 342 -8.18 -3.70 18.29
C THR A 342 -6.70 -3.84 17.93
N HIS A 343 -6.34 -4.81 17.10
CA HIS A 343 -4.98 -5.12 16.66
C HIS A 343 -4.86 -5.09 15.14
N VAL A 344 -3.66 -4.92 14.62
CA VAL A 344 -3.38 -4.78 13.19
C VAL A 344 -3.97 -5.95 12.38
N TYR A 345 -3.74 -7.19 12.82
CA TYR A 345 -4.23 -8.38 12.12
C TYR A 345 -5.76 -8.54 12.13
N HIS A 346 -6.48 -7.91 13.06
CA HIS A 346 -7.95 -7.93 13.09
C HIS A 346 -8.59 -7.25 11.88
N PHE A 347 -7.84 -6.37 11.19
CA PHE A 347 -8.30 -5.73 9.95
C PHE A 347 -8.36 -6.70 8.76
N PHE A 348 -7.89 -7.93 8.89
CA PHE A 348 -7.97 -8.95 7.86
C PHE A 348 -8.97 -10.04 8.25
N THR A 349 -9.58 -10.72 7.25
CA THR A 349 -10.20 -12.01 7.49
C THR A 349 -9.11 -13.02 7.80
N LYS A 350 -9.41 -14.07 8.56
CA LYS A 350 -8.37 -15.06 8.90
C LYS A 350 -7.85 -15.77 7.64
N ARG A 351 -8.70 -15.93 6.62
CA ARG A 351 -8.29 -16.47 5.32
C ARG A 351 -7.24 -15.61 4.63
N ASN A 352 -7.51 -14.31 4.46
CA ASN A 352 -6.55 -13.40 3.87
C ASN A 352 -5.29 -13.25 4.72
N LEU A 353 -5.42 -13.19 6.04
CA LEU A 353 -4.28 -13.14 6.96
C LEU A 353 -3.37 -14.37 6.80
N TYR A 354 -3.94 -15.56 6.71
CA TYR A 354 -3.18 -16.80 6.52
C TYR A 354 -2.38 -16.78 5.22
N VAL A 355 -3.02 -16.39 4.10
CA VAL A 355 -2.34 -16.31 2.81
C VAL A 355 -1.29 -15.21 2.77
N LEU A 356 -1.59 -14.03 3.34
CA LEU A 356 -0.63 -12.93 3.44
C LEU A 356 0.59 -13.29 4.30
N SER A 357 0.37 -13.99 5.42
CA SER A 357 1.47 -14.43 6.30
C SER A 357 2.38 -15.45 5.62
N CYS A 358 1.80 -16.42 4.91
CA CYS A 358 2.56 -17.39 4.12
C CYS A 358 3.35 -16.70 2.98
N LEU A 359 2.71 -15.75 2.30
CA LEU A 359 3.35 -14.98 1.23
C LEU A 359 4.53 -14.17 1.78
N TYR A 360 4.34 -13.47 2.90
CA TYR A 360 5.39 -12.65 3.51
C TYR A 360 6.60 -13.49 3.96
N ASP A 361 6.35 -14.66 4.55
CA ASP A 361 7.41 -15.61 4.93
C ASP A 361 8.28 -16.03 3.73
N LYS A 362 7.64 -16.29 2.58
CA LYS A 362 8.33 -16.68 1.36
C LYS A 362 9.04 -15.54 0.62
N ILE A 363 8.58 -14.30 0.78
CA ILE A 363 9.21 -13.12 0.18
C ILE A 363 10.62 -12.90 0.75
N GLY A 364 10.84 -13.20 2.03
CA GLY A 364 12.12 -12.96 2.69
C GLY A 364 12.54 -11.49 2.60
N ASN A 365 13.74 -11.23 2.10
CA ASN A 365 14.33 -9.88 2.00
C ASN A 365 14.20 -9.22 0.62
N ASP A 366 13.49 -9.84 -0.33
CA ASP A 366 13.32 -9.25 -1.67
C ASP A 366 12.49 -7.95 -1.60
N LYS A 367 13.12 -6.81 -1.89
CA LYS A 367 12.51 -5.48 -1.76
C LYS A 367 11.40 -5.23 -2.78
N GLU A 368 11.52 -5.74 -3.98
CA GLU A 368 10.54 -5.56 -5.06
C GLU A 368 9.24 -6.33 -4.74
N LEU A 369 9.39 -7.55 -4.24
CA LEU A 369 8.26 -8.37 -3.78
C LEU A 369 7.61 -7.79 -2.52
N LYS A 370 8.40 -7.22 -1.57
CA LYS A 370 7.88 -6.49 -0.41
C LYS A 370 7.07 -5.26 -0.83
N PHE A 371 7.54 -4.52 -1.84
CA PHE A 371 6.79 -3.36 -2.39
C PHE A 371 5.45 -3.78 -2.99
N LEU A 372 5.42 -4.84 -3.81
CA LEU A 372 4.17 -5.39 -4.33
C LEU A 372 3.26 -5.83 -3.16
N PHE A 373 3.80 -6.55 -2.18
CA PHE A 373 3.07 -7.01 -1.01
C PHE A 373 2.40 -5.85 -0.25
N THR A 374 3.16 -4.79 0.08
CA THR A 374 2.60 -3.64 0.77
C THR A 374 1.54 -2.91 -0.05
N SER A 375 1.67 -2.89 -1.38
CA SER A 375 0.72 -2.24 -2.29
C SER A 375 -0.67 -2.89 -2.33
N ILE A 376 -0.80 -4.15 -1.91
CA ILE A 376 -2.07 -4.88 -1.92
C ILE A 376 -2.76 -4.93 -0.55
N LEU A 377 -2.08 -4.63 0.56
CA LEU A 377 -2.58 -4.85 1.93
C LEU A 377 -3.92 -4.13 2.20
N GLN A 378 -4.04 -2.87 1.78
CA GLN A 378 -5.28 -2.11 2.00
C GLN A 378 -6.48 -2.78 1.32
N ARG A 379 -6.30 -3.30 0.10
CA ARG A 379 -7.36 -3.99 -0.64
C ARG A 379 -7.60 -5.43 -0.16
N ALA A 380 -6.63 -6.05 0.50
CA ALA A 380 -6.77 -7.35 1.13
C ALA A 380 -7.46 -7.28 2.49
N SER A 381 -7.60 -6.08 3.07
CA SER A 381 -8.16 -5.85 4.40
C SER A 381 -9.67 -5.62 4.39
N LYS A 382 -10.29 -5.62 5.58
CA LYS A 382 -11.71 -5.27 5.80
C LYS A 382 -12.02 -3.80 5.52
N LEU A 383 -11.01 -2.96 5.26
CA LEU A 383 -11.19 -1.57 4.82
C LEU A 383 -11.73 -1.49 3.38
N PHE A 384 -11.63 -2.58 2.61
CA PHE A 384 -12.18 -2.63 1.27
C PHE A 384 -13.69 -2.84 1.33
N LYS A 385 -14.44 -1.75 1.17
CA LYS A 385 -15.90 -1.79 1.23
C LYS A 385 -16.51 -2.28 -0.10
N TRP A 386 -17.59 -3.03 0.01
CA TRP A 386 -18.45 -3.25 -1.13
C TRP A 386 -19.33 -2.02 -1.41
N SER A 387 -19.46 -1.66 -2.67
CA SER A 387 -20.42 -0.67 -3.18
C SER A 387 -20.76 -1.01 -4.63
N LYS A 388 -22.00 -0.76 -5.03
CA LYS A 388 -22.47 -1.01 -6.40
C LYS A 388 -21.61 -0.34 -7.47
N ASN A 389 -21.31 0.95 -7.28
CA ASN A 389 -20.71 1.78 -8.31
C ASN A 389 -19.18 1.89 -8.16
N GLN A 390 -18.68 1.70 -6.96
CA GLN A 390 -17.26 1.88 -6.68
C GLN A 390 -16.86 1.11 -5.40
N ALA A 391 -16.51 -0.17 -5.57
CA ALA A 391 -15.87 -0.91 -4.49
C ALA A 391 -14.46 -0.33 -4.25
N GLY A 392 -14.11 -0.10 -2.98
CA GLY A 392 -12.79 0.43 -2.64
C GLY A 392 -12.68 0.88 -1.19
N PRO A 393 -11.45 1.04 -0.70
CA PRO A 393 -11.21 1.67 0.59
C PRO A 393 -11.56 3.15 0.53
N LEU A 394 -11.98 3.71 1.65
CA LEU A 394 -12.11 5.16 1.82
C LEU A 394 -10.73 5.72 2.17
N SER A 395 -10.34 6.81 1.51
CA SER A 395 -9.07 7.48 1.83
C SER A 395 -9.15 8.18 3.19
N GLY A 396 -8.04 8.19 3.94
CA GLY A 396 -7.91 8.93 5.20
C GLY A 396 -8.69 8.36 6.38
N THR A 397 -9.20 7.12 6.30
CA THR A 397 -10.00 6.55 7.41
C THR A 397 -9.82 5.04 7.55
N LEU A 398 -9.91 4.55 8.79
CA LEU A 398 -9.98 3.13 9.13
C LEU A 398 -11.43 2.62 9.23
N TYR A 399 -12.37 3.30 8.58
CA TYR A 399 -13.78 2.91 8.58
C TYR A 399 -14.00 1.55 7.90
N ILE A 400 -14.62 0.63 8.64
CA ILE A 400 -15.08 -0.68 8.13
C ILE A 400 -16.59 -0.62 7.87
N SER A 401 -16.98 -0.86 6.63
CA SER A 401 -18.38 -0.82 6.22
C SER A 401 -19.14 -2.08 6.64
N SER A 402 -20.48 -2.02 6.65
CA SER A 402 -21.32 -3.20 6.94
C SER A 402 -21.32 -4.25 5.83
N CYS A 403 -20.81 -3.92 4.65
CA CYS A 403 -20.55 -4.88 3.60
C CYS A 403 -19.05 -4.79 3.21
N VAL A 404 -18.30 -5.81 3.59
CA VAL A 404 -16.85 -5.91 3.34
C VAL A 404 -16.62 -6.74 2.08
N TYR A 405 -15.69 -6.27 1.25
CA TYR A 405 -15.30 -6.95 0.03
C TYR A 405 -13.95 -7.65 0.26
N GLU A 406 -13.96 -8.92 0.58
CA GLU A 406 -12.76 -9.73 0.76
C GLU A 406 -12.24 -10.22 -0.60
N THR A 407 -11.27 -9.51 -1.15
CA THR A 407 -10.62 -9.93 -2.40
C THR A 407 -9.60 -11.02 -2.13
N SER A 408 -9.55 -12.05 -2.98
CA SER A 408 -8.48 -13.05 -2.94
C SER A 408 -7.12 -12.38 -3.12
N VAL A 409 -6.15 -12.74 -2.26
CA VAL A 409 -4.78 -12.21 -2.31
C VAL A 409 -4.14 -12.50 -3.68
N PHE A 410 -4.36 -13.69 -4.25
CA PHE A 410 -3.84 -14.05 -5.59
C PHE A 410 -4.45 -13.19 -6.70
N SER A 411 -5.73 -12.81 -6.58
CA SER A 411 -6.35 -11.88 -7.54
C SER A 411 -5.74 -10.49 -7.45
N LEU A 412 -5.40 -10.02 -6.25
CA LEU A 412 -4.73 -8.73 -6.04
C LEU A 412 -3.33 -8.73 -6.64
N ILE A 413 -2.56 -9.79 -6.41
CA ILE A 413 -1.21 -9.96 -6.98
C ILE A 413 -1.30 -9.96 -8.51
N ASN A 414 -2.20 -10.74 -9.09
CA ASN A 414 -2.35 -10.81 -10.54
C ASN A 414 -2.68 -9.45 -11.18
N ASN A 415 -3.46 -8.60 -10.49
CA ASN A 415 -3.76 -7.24 -10.95
C ASN A 415 -2.53 -6.31 -10.91
N LYS A 416 -1.50 -6.67 -10.15
CA LYS A 416 -0.27 -5.88 -9.95
C LYS A 416 0.97 -6.48 -10.63
N ARG A 417 0.89 -7.63 -11.32
CA ARG A 417 2.07 -8.31 -11.89
C ARG A 417 2.87 -7.47 -12.88
N ASN A 418 2.28 -6.43 -13.46
CA ASN A 418 2.95 -5.52 -14.40
C ASN A 418 3.37 -4.20 -13.74
N ILE A 419 3.49 -4.16 -12.41
CA ILE A 419 3.68 -2.93 -11.63
C ILE A 419 4.94 -2.16 -12.06
N PHE A 420 6.00 -2.86 -12.43
CA PHE A 420 7.30 -2.27 -12.79
C PHE A 420 7.54 -2.09 -14.30
N LYS A 421 6.58 -2.40 -15.16
CA LYS A 421 6.78 -2.25 -16.64
C LYS A 421 7.11 -0.83 -17.10
N ALA A 422 6.69 0.18 -16.35
CA ALA A 422 6.93 1.58 -16.69
C ALA A 422 8.16 2.17 -15.98
N TRP A 423 8.86 1.38 -15.15
CA TRP A 423 10.01 1.84 -14.37
C TRP A 423 11.20 2.18 -15.26
N LYS A 424 11.90 3.28 -14.92
CA LYS A 424 13.08 3.77 -15.64
C LYS A 424 14.11 4.38 -14.70
N SER A 425 13.90 4.27 -13.40
CA SER A 425 14.80 4.84 -12.39
C SER A 425 16.15 4.11 -12.35
N GLU A 426 17.19 4.81 -11.96
CA GLU A 426 18.55 4.32 -11.78
C GLU A 426 19.04 4.68 -10.36
N ASP A 427 19.69 3.75 -9.68
CA ASP A 427 20.07 3.88 -8.28
C ASP A 427 20.95 5.10 -7.98
N GLU A 428 21.93 5.37 -8.85
CA GLU A 428 22.98 6.39 -8.67
C GLU A 428 22.50 7.84 -8.73
N ASN A 429 21.23 8.07 -9.07
CA ASN A 429 20.68 9.41 -9.22
C ASN A 429 20.03 9.94 -7.95
N THR A 430 19.82 9.09 -6.96
CA THR A 430 19.12 9.45 -5.72
C THR A 430 19.86 8.94 -4.50
N LEU A 431 19.79 9.69 -3.41
CA LEU A 431 20.21 9.24 -2.09
C LEU A 431 19.05 9.43 -1.12
N ILE A 432 18.79 8.41 -0.30
CA ILE A 432 17.59 8.34 0.55
C ILE A 432 18.01 8.28 2.01
N ASN A 433 17.41 9.16 2.81
CA ASN A 433 17.70 9.39 4.20
C ASN A 433 16.45 9.19 5.06
N THR A 434 16.54 8.39 6.13
CA THR A 434 15.45 8.20 7.09
C THR A 434 15.80 8.95 8.38
N ALA A 435 15.35 10.20 8.48
CA ALA A 435 15.68 11.09 9.60
C ALA A 435 14.62 12.17 9.82
N SER A 436 14.67 12.82 10.99
CA SER A 436 13.91 14.04 11.26
C SER A 436 14.53 15.23 10.49
N LEU A 437 13.68 16.12 9.97
CA LEU A 437 14.14 17.39 9.39
C LEU A 437 14.60 18.42 10.43
N THR A 438 14.40 18.17 11.70
CA THR A 438 14.86 19.05 12.79
C THR A 438 16.35 18.96 13.01
N ASP A 439 17.01 17.91 12.47
CA ASP A 439 18.47 17.72 12.56
C ASP A 439 19.02 17.37 11.16
N LEU A 440 19.67 18.35 10.54
CA LEU A 440 20.35 18.23 9.25
C LEU A 440 21.88 18.32 9.41
N SER A 441 22.42 17.94 10.56
CA SER A 441 23.85 18.06 10.88
C SER A 441 24.76 17.23 9.95
N ASN A 442 24.20 16.22 9.26
CA ASN A 442 24.90 15.42 8.26
C ASN A 442 24.89 16.04 6.85
N PHE A 443 24.22 17.20 6.64
CA PHE A 443 24.26 17.92 5.38
C PHE A 443 25.31 19.01 5.38
N PRO A 444 26.15 19.13 4.34
CA PRO A 444 27.00 20.30 4.15
C PRO A 444 26.19 21.57 3.95
N ILE A 445 26.74 22.72 4.37
CA ILE A 445 26.10 24.03 4.12
C ILE A 445 26.19 24.36 2.62
N ASN A 446 25.14 25.00 2.08
CA ASN A 446 25.06 25.41 0.67
C ASN A 446 25.26 24.24 -0.31
N SER A 447 24.56 23.11 -0.07
CA SER A 447 24.85 21.84 -0.72
C SER A 447 23.72 21.34 -1.65
N VAL A 448 22.60 22.05 -1.77
CA VAL A 448 21.48 21.71 -2.65
C VAL A 448 21.08 22.91 -3.50
N ASP A 449 20.71 22.64 -4.76
CA ASP A 449 20.37 23.69 -5.72
C ASP A 449 18.88 24.08 -5.66
N TYR A 450 18.01 23.13 -5.31
CA TYR A 450 16.58 23.36 -5.24
C TYR A 450 15.89 22.49 -4.18
N ILE A 451 14.95 23.09 -3.46
CA ILE A 451 14.11 22.37 -2.50
C ILE A 451 12.69 22.29 -3.04
N PHE A 452 12.22 21.08 -3.26
CA PHE A 452 10.80 20.80 -3.52
C PHE A 452 10.25 19.95 -2.39
N THR A 453 9.25 20.43 -1.67
CA THR A 453 8.67 19.69 -0.55
C THR A 453 7.18 19.96 -0.44
N ASP A 454 6.42 18.92 -0.10
CA ASP A 454 4.96 18.97 0.14
C ASP A 454 4.68 18.31 1.50
N PRO A 455 4.85 19.06 2.60
CA PRO A 455 4.60 18.53 3.93
C PRO A 455 3.12 18.17 4.07
N GLY A 456 2.85 16.89 4.35
CA GLY A 456 1.51 16.39 4.62
C GLY A 456 0.89 17.09 5.83
N VAL A 457 -0.36 17.58 5.70
CA VAL A 457 -1.12 18.23 6.76
C VAL A 457 -1.85 17.19 7.61
#